data_e8bfc81c95b73f84cb92db51f369c901
#
_entry.id   e8bfc81c95b73f84cb92db51f369c901
#
_cell.length_a   1.000
_cell.length_b   1.000
_cell.length_c   1.000
_cell.angle_alpha   90.00
_cell.angle_beta   90.00
_cell.angle_gamma   90.00
#
_symmetry.space_group_name_H-M   'P 1'
#
loop_
_entity.id
_entity.type
_entity.pdbx_description
1 polymer ?
#
loop_
_entity_poly.entity_id
_entity_poly.type
_entity_poly.pdbx_seq_one_letter_code
_entity_poly.pdbx_strand_id
1 'polypeptide(L)'
;LSTLLVGMTGLGLIHYENQIVSLENQIIRDKIYYQYQMDSLRSIIKDSNRPRYYFNEETDDKIIHALIQIESGGNDNAYCVEEDAVGALQIRRTMVRDVNRILKRQGSETRYEYKDRWCRQKSIEMFNIYRDYYNLTTPEEIARCWNGGQRGMDKEATVYYWNKVQDYLES
;
A
#
# COMPACT_ATOMS: atom_id res chain seq x y z
N LEU A 1 19.70 54.13 18.94
CA LEU A 1 19.38 52.79 18.44
C LEU A 1 17.90 52.48 18.60
N SER A 2 17.07 53.38 18.08
CA SER A 2 15.63 53.21 17.99
C SER A 2 15.20 53.79 16.66
N THR A 3 14.80 52.98 15.71
CA THR A 3 13.96 53.31 14.55
C THR A 3 14.29 52.42 13.36
N LEU A 4 13.83 51.19 13.44
CA LEU A 4 13.62 50.34 12.26
C LEU A 4 12.55 49.28 12.55
N LEU A 5 11.40 49.74 13.07
CA LEU A 5 10.19 48.96 13.17
C LEU A 5 9.06 49.75 12.50
N VAL A 6 9.21 49.96 11.18
CA VAL A 6 8.20 50.68 10.41
C VAL A 6 7.75 49.75 9.30
N GLY A 7 6.50 49.27 9.40
CA GLY A 7 5.65 49.03 8.26
C GLY A 7 5.76 47.68 7.59
N MET A 8 5.67 46.58 8.33
CA MET A 8 5.03 45.41 7.70
C MET A 8 3.55 45.74 7.56
N THR A 9 3.09 45.98 6.35
CA THR A 9 1.67 46.12 6.05
C THR A 9 0.95 44.88 6.52
N GLY A 10 -0.31 44.98 6.99
CA GLY A 10 -1.07 43.83 7.47
C GLY A 10 -1.10 42.62 6.51
N LEU A 11 -0.97 42.89 5.21
CA LEU A 11 -0.81 41.86 4.17
C LEU A 11 0.52 41.07 4.29
N GLY A 12 1.61 41.69 4.69
CA GLY A 12 2.89 41.01 4.92
C GLY A 12 2.84 40.07 6.12
N LEU A 13 2.18 40.48 7.22
CA LEU A 13 2.01 39.66 8.41
C LEU A 13 1.15 38.41 8.10
N ILE A 14 0.03 38.57 7.40
CA ILE A 14 -0.84 37.44 6.99
C ILE A 14 -0.06 36.48 6.07
N HIS A 15 0.78 36.98 5.19
CA HIS A 15 1.60 36.14 4.33
C HIS A 15 2.62 35.30 5.14
N TYR A 16 3.28 35.90 6.11
CA TYR A 16 4.22 35.20 7.01
C TYR A 16 3.49 34.16 7.88
N GLU A 17 2.35 34.51 8.46
CA GLU A 17 1.54 33.57 9.25
C GLU A 17 1.12 32.36 8.41
N ASN A 18 0.67 32.57 7.18
CA ASN A 18 0.31 31.48 6.26
C ASN A 18 1.51 30.59 5.90
N GLN A 19 2.70 31.17 5.73
CA GLN A 19 3.93 30.39 5.51
C GLN A 19 4.30 29.55 6.72
N ILE A 20 4.21 30.10 7.94
CA ILE A 20 4.47 29.37 9.19
C ILE A 20 3.52 28.20 9.33
N VAL A 21 2.21 28.42 9.15
CA VAL A 21 1.20 27.35 9.21
C VAL A 21 1.46 26.28 8.14
N SER A 22 1.89 26.65 6.96
CA SER A 22 2.25 25.71 5.90
C SER A 22 3.46 24.84 6.29
N LEU A 23 4.50 25.44 6.85
CA LEU A 23 5.69 24.74 7.32
C LEU A 23 5.39 23.83 8.52
N GLU A 24 4.58 24.29 9.47
CA GLU A 24 4.14 23.46 10.60
C GLU A 24 3.37 22.24 10.12
N ASN A 25 2.45 22.41 9.19
CA ASN A 25 1.71 21.31 8.58
C ASN A 25 2.62 20.34 7.81
N GLN A 26 3.67 20.84 7.17
CA GLN A 26 4.65 19.99 6.50
C GLN A 26 5.46 19.19 7.53
N ILE A 27 5.94 19.81 8.59
CA ILE A 27 6.67 19.15 9.69
C ILE A 27 5.79 18.06 10.34
N ILE A 28 4.51 18.32 10.52
CA ILE A 28 3.57 17.33 11.08
C ILE A 28 3.44 16.14 10.13
N ARG A 29 3.26 16.37 8.82
CA ARG A 29 3.20 15.30 7.83
C ARG A 29 4.47 14.46 7.83
N ASP A 30 5.64 15.12 7.85
CA ASP A 30 6.93 14.43 7.84
C ASP A 30 7.12 13.61 9.12
N LYS A 31 6.75 14.15 10.29
CA LYS A 31 6.78 13.40 11.56
C LYS A 31 5.87 12.15 11.51
N ILE A 32 4.66 12.28 10.99
CA ILE A 32 3.73 11.16 10.85
C ILE A 32 4.32 10.11 9.89
N TYR A 33 4.91 10.53 8.78
CA TYR A 33 5.57 9.66 7.81
C TYR A 33 6.76 8.90 8.45
N TYR A 34 7.67 9.60 9.13
CA TYR A 34 8.81 8.97 9.80
C TYR A 34 8.39 8.06 10.95
N GLN A 35 7.42 8.45 11.74
CA GLN A 35 6.87 7.58 12.80
C GLN A 35 6.31 6.29 12.21
N TYR A 36 5.58 6.40 11.11
CA TYR A 36 5.04 5.26 10.39
C TYR A 36 6.13 4.32 9.84
N GLN A 37 7.20 4.89 9.25
CA GLN A 37 8.35 4.10 8.79
C GLN A 37 9.05 3.38 9.96
N MET A 38 9.22 4.06 11.09
CA MET A 38 9.82 3.46 12.28
C MET A 38 8.97 2.33 12.87
N ASP A 39 7.66 2.48 12.90
CA ASP A 39 6.75 1.45 13.40
C ASP A 39 6.70 0.25 12.45
N SER A 40 6.81 0.48 11.13
CA SER A 40 6.96 -0.58 10.13
C SER A 40 8.27 -1.37 10.34
N LEU A 41 9.39 -0.68 10.51
CA LEU A 41 10.69 -1.31 10.78
C LEU A 41 10.68 -2.11 12.10
N ARG A 42 10.08 -1.57 13.16
CA ARG A 42 9.90 -2.30 14.44
C ARG A 42 9.07 -3.56 14.29
N SER A 43 8.01 -3.49 13.47
CA SER A 43 7.18 -4.66 13.13
C SER A 43 8.01 -5.74 12.43
N ILE A 44 8.83 -5.37 11.44
CA ILE A 44 9.72 -6.29 10.73
C ILE A 44 10.71 -6.96 11.68
N ILE A 45 11.32 -6.20 12.60
CA ILE A 45 12.28 -6.74 13.59
C ILE A 45 11.57 -7.68 14.57
N LYS A 46 10.35 -7.39 14.97
CA LYS A 46 9.57 -8.22 15.90
C LYS A 46 9.10 -9.53 15.25
N ASP A 47 8.89 -9.51 13.93
CA ASP A 47 8.46 -10.68 13.14
C ASP A 47 9.61 -11.55 12.63
N SER A 48 10.88 -11.21 12.89
CA SER A 48 12.04 -12.01 12.50
C SER A 48 12.06 -13.43 13.12
N ASN A 49 11.19 -13.71 14.10
CA ASN A 49 10.99 -15.03 14.72
C ASN A 49 9.81 -15.83 14.12
N ARG A 50 9.14 -15.34 13.07
CA ARG A 50 8.09 -16.12 12.39
C ARG A 50 8.71 -17.08 11.37
N PRO A 51 8.08 -18.24 11.12
CA PRO A 51 8.55 -19.12 10.04
C PRO A 51 8.59 -18.32 8.74
N ARG A 52 9.78 -18.21 8.16
CA ARG A 52 9.96 -17.68 6.81
C ARG A 52 9.19 -18.60 5.87
N TYR A 53 8.10 -18.11 5.31
CA TYR A 53 7.59 -18.69 4.09
C TYR A 53 8.70 -18.58 3.06
N TYR A 54 9.09 -19.70 2.45
CA TYR A 54 10.14 -19.74 1.44
C TYR A 54 9.66 -18.98 0.21
N PHE A 55 10.07 -17.71 0.12
CA PHE A 55 9.94 -16.94 -1.10
C PHE A 55 10.87 -17.54 -2.16
N ASN A 56 10.34 -17.82 -3.33
CA ASN A 56 11.17 -17.90 -4.53
C ASN A 56 11.37 -16.44 -5.00
N GLU A 57 12.38 -15.77 -4.45
CA GLU A 57 12.58 -14.32 -4.54
C GLU A 57 12.47 -13.78 -5.97
N GLU A 58 12.90 -14.55 -6.96
CA GLU A 58 12.98 -14.05 -8.34
C GLU A 58 11.66 -14.06 -9.11
N THR A 59 10.78 -15.04 -8.89
CA THR A 59 9.47 -15.11 -9.57
C THR A 59 8.38 -14.36 -8.82
N ASP A 60 8.44 -14.35 -7.50
CA ASP A 60 7.47 -13.66 -6.66
C ASP A 60 7.60 -12.14 -6.79
N ASP A 61 8.82 -11.63 -6.91
CA ASP A 61 9.05 -10.20 -7.14
C ASP A 61 8.52 -9.73 -8.49
N LYS A 62 8.63 -10.55 -9.55
CA LYS A 62 8.15 -10.18 -10.88
C LYS A 62 6.64 -10.04 -10.94
N ILE A 63 5.88 -10.99 -10.38
CA ILE A 63 4.41 -10.91 -10.40
C ILE A 63 3.89 -9.75 -9.54
N ILE A 64 4.46 -9.53 -8.37
CA ILE A 64 4.10 -8.40 -7.51
C ILE A 64 4.40 -7.08 -8.23
N HIS A 65 5.55 -6.98 -8.87
CA HIS A 65 5.93 -5.79 -9.62
C HIS A 65 4.98 -5.53 -10.80
N ALA A 66 4.62 -6.57 -11.55
CA ALA A 66 3.65 -6.47 -12.64
C ALA A 66 2.29 -5.98 -12.13
N LEU A 67 1.78 -6.54 -11.03
CA LEU A 67 0.53 -6.10 -10.44
C LEU A 67 0.58 -4.64 -10.01
N ILE A 68 1.65 -4.21 -9.34
CA ILE A 68 1.84 -2.80 -8.92
C ILE A 68 1.82 -1.86 -10.13
N GLN A 69 2.48 -2.24 -11.23
CA GLN A 69 2.49 -1.41 -12.44
C GLN A 69 1.11 -1.30 -13.08
N ILE A 70 0.35 -2.39 -13.13
CA ILE A 70 -0.98 -2.41 -13.75
C ILE A 70 -2.01 -1.71 -12.87
N GLU A 71 -1.93 -1.85 -11.55
CA GLU A 71 -2.90 -1.28 -10.60
C GLU A 71 -2.71 0.23 -10.41
N SER A 72 -1.48 0.71 -10.34
CA SER A 72 -1.18 2.09 -9.93
C SER A 72 -0.09 2.80 -10.74
N GLY A 73 0.54 2.11 -11.71
CA GLY A 73 1.75 2.61 -12.35
C GLY A 73 2.92 2.80 -11.37
N GLY A 74 2.95 2.05 -10.28
CA GLY A 74 3.96 2.15 -9.23
C GLY A 74 3.72 3.27 -8.21
N ASN A 75 2.56 3.95 -8.24
CA ASN A 75 2.24 5.08 -7.37
C ASN A 75 1.66 4.61 -6.03
N ASP A 76 2.40 4.82 -4.94
CA ASP A 76 1.96 4.49 -3.57
C ASP A 76 0.78 5.33 -3.07
N ASN A 77 0.55 6.48 -3.68
CA ASN A 77 -0.52 7.41 -3.34
C ASN A 77 -1.70 7.33 -4.31
N ALA A 78 -1.77 6.31 -5.16
CA ALA A 78 -2.90 6.12 -6.06
C ALA A 78 -4.19 5.89 -5.28
N TYR A 79 -5.28 6.53 -5.70
CA TYR A 79 -6.59 6.41 -5.09
C TYR A 79 -7.70 6.37 -6.14
N CYS A 80 -8.42 5.27 -6.19
CA CYS A 80 -9.66 5.13 -6.95
C CYS A 80 -10.83 5.37 -6.02
N VAL A 81 -11.52 6.52 -6.20
CA VAL A 81 -12.63 6.97 -5.33
C VAL A 81 -13.82 6.02 -5.43
N GLU A 82 -14.15 5.56 -6.64
CA GLU A 82 -15.32 4.74 -6.93
C GLU A 82 -15.28 3.39 -6.22
N GLU A 83 -14.08 2.84 -6.05
CA GLU A 83 -13.88 1.53 -5.46
C GLU A 83 -13.29 1.57 -4.04
N ASP A 84 -12.93 2.76 -3.54
CA ASP A 84 -12.13 2.95 -2.34
C ASP A 84 -10.88 2.04 -2.34
N ALA A 85 -10.23 1.98 -3.52
CA ALA A 85 -9.01 1.24 -3.73
C ALA A 85 -7.80 2.18 -3.62
N VAL A 86 -6.80 1.80 -2.82
CA VAL A 86 -5.69 2.70 -2.50
C VAL A 86 -4.33 2.04 -2.56
N GLY A 87 -3.31 2.85 -2.80
CA GLY A 87 -1.91 2.48 -2.72
C GLY A 87 -1.42 1.73 -3.95
N ALA A 88 -0.19 1.22 -3.86
CA ALA A 88 0.52 0.55 -4.96
C ALA A 88 -0.28 -0.61 -5.57
N LEU A 89 -0.95 -1.41 -4.75
CA LEU A 89 -1.73 -2.59 -5.15
C LEU A 89 -3.24 -2.34 -5.20
N GLN A 90 -3.69 -1.09 -5.14
CA GLN A 90 -5.11 -0.70 -5.19
C GLN A 90 -6.00 -1.56 -4.25
N ILE A 91 -5.54 -1.69 -2.98
CA ILE A 91 -6.23 -2.54 -2.01
C ILE A 91 -7.53 -1.91 -1.56
N ARG A 92 -8.62 -2.67 -1.64
CA ARG A 92 -9.95 -2.30 -1.12
C ARG A 92 -10.10 -2.70 0.35
N ARG A 93 -11.04 -2.09 1.07
CA ARG A 93 -11.34 -2.44 2.47
C ARG A 93 -11.77 -3.90 2.64
N THR A 94 -12.39 -4.48 1.62
CA THR A 94 -12.78 -5.91 1.61
C THR A 94 -11.56 -6.81 1.76
N MET A 95 -10.46 -6.50 1.07
CA MET A 95 -9.20 -7.24 1.18
C MET A 95 -8.63 -7.19 2.60
N VAL A 96 -8.59 -6.02 3.23
CA VAL A 96 -8.13 -5.88 4.63
C VAL A 96 -8.95 -6.76 5.58
N ARG A 97 -10.29 -6.80 5.40
CA ARG A 97 -11.16 -7.66 6.20
C ARG A 97 -10.89 -9.14 5.96
N ASP A 98 -10.66 -9.53 4.70
CA ASP A 98 -10.35 -10.92 4.34
C ASP A 98 -9.01 -11.35 4.95
N VAL A 99 -7.96 -10.56 4.81
CA VAL A 99 -6.66 -10.83 5.40
C VAL A 99 -6.75 -10.95 6.92
N ASN A 100 -7.45 -10.05 7.58
CA ASN A 100 -7.65 -10.12 9.04
C ASN A 100 -8.45 -11.37 9.46
N ARG A 101 -9.40 -11.82 8.62
CA ARG A 101 -10.14 -13.07 8.85
C ARG A 101 -9.23 -14.30 8.70
N ILE A 102 -8.36 -14.29 7.69
CA ILE A 102 -7.34 -15.33 7.46
C ILE A 102 -6.42 -15.43 8.68
N LEU A 103 -5.82 -14.31 9.07
CA LEU A 103 -4.93 -14.24 10.23
C LEU A 103 -5.59 -14.74 11.52
N LYS A 104 -6.86 -14.36 11.74
CA LYS A 104 -7.61 -14.87 12.90
C LYS A 104 -7.77 -16.40 12.87
N ARG A 105 -8.04 -16.99 11.69
CA ARG A 105 -8.17 -18.44 11.53
C ARG A 105 -6.84 -19.17 11.76
N GLN A 106 -5.72 -18.51 11.44
CA GLN A 106 -4.37 -19.02 11.66
C GLN A 106 -3.87 -18.82 13.10
N GLY A 107 -4.69 -18.23 13.99
CA GLY A 107 -4.29 -17.96 15.38
C GLY A 107 -3.30 -16.79 15.52
N SER A 108 -3.10 -15.99 14.48
CA SER A 108 -2.21 -14.82 14.51
C SER A 108 -2.85 -13.68 15.29
N GLU A 109 -2.04 -12.95 16.06
CA GLU A 109 -2.44 -11.71 16.73
C GLU A 109 -2.31 -10.47 15.80
N THR A 110 -1.63 -10.60 14.66
CA THR A 110 -1.45 -9.50 13.70
C THR A 110 -2.79 -9.06 13.14
N ARG A 111 -2.97 -7.75 13.03
CA ARG A 111 -4.15 -7.14 12.39
C ARG A 111 -3.71 -5.95 11.56
N TYR A 112 -4.31 -5.81 10.38
CA TYR A 112 -4.14 -4.65 9.50
C TYR A 112 -5.30 -3.68 9.68
N GLU A 113 -4.98 -2.38 9.63
CA GLU A 113 -5.95 -1.29 9.61
C GLU A 113 -6.18 -0.80 8.17
N TYR A 114 -7.27 -0.08 7.94
CA TYR A 114 -7.55 0.46 6.60
C TYR A 114 -6.48 1.44 6.09
N LYS A 115 -5.82 2.16 7.00
CA LYS A 115 -4.70 3.06 6.66
C LYS A 115 -3.47 2.30 6.14
N ASP A 116 -3.29 1.03 6.51
CA ASP A 116 -2.14 0.23 6.12
C ASP A 116 -2.08 -0.04 4.61
N ARG A 117 -3.20 0.14 3.92
CA ARG A 117 -3.30 0.04 2.46
C ARG A 117 -2.43 1.07 1.71
N TRP A 118 -2.10 2.19 2.34
CA TRP A 118 -1.24 3.23 1.78
C TRP A 118 0.25 2.90 1.89
N CYS A 119 0.61 1.91 2.67
CA CYS A 119 1.99 1.45 2.81
C CYS A 119 2.25 0.30 1.84
N ARG A 120 3.17 0.51 0.89
CA ARG A 120 3.56 -0.51 -0.09
C ARG A 120 3.94 -1.83 0.58
N GLN A 121 4.79 -1.79 1.59
CA GLN A 121 5.24 -2.99 2.30
C GLN A 121 4.07 -3.76 2.92
N LYS A 122 3.17 -3.08 3.63
CA LYS A 122 1.99 -3.72 4.23
C LYS A 122 1.00 -4.21 3.18
N SER A 123 0.90 -3.53 2.06
CA SER A 123 0.10 -3.97 0.91
C SER A 123 0.63 -5.28 0.34
N ILE A 124 1.95 -5.41 0.18
CA ILE A 124 2.62 -6.64 -0.26
C ILE A 124 2.45 -7.77 0.78
N GLU A 125 2.57 -7.47 2.06
CA GLU A 125 2.31 -8.45 3.12
C GLU A 125 0.87 -8.99 3.07
N MET A 126 -0.12 -8.10 2.94
CA MET A 126 -1.53 -8.49 2.79
C MET A 126 -1.77 -9.34 1.53
N PHE A 127 -1.14 -8.97 0.42
CA PHE A 127 -1.17 -9.74 -0.82
C PHE A 127 -0.62 -11.16 -0.61
N ASN A 128 0.56 -11.29 0.01
CA ASN A 128 1.18 -12.60 0.25
C ASN A 128 0.34 -13.47 1.17
N ILE A 129 -0.22 -12.92 2.26
CA ILE A 129 -1.12 -13.65 3.15
C ILE A 129 -2.35 -14.18 2.39
N TYR A 130 -2.91 -13.37 1.49
CA TYR A 130 -4.04 -13.77 0.66
C TYR A 130 -3.65 -14.88 -0.32
N ARG A 131 -2.58 -14.67 -1.09
CA ARG A 131 -2.04 -15.62 -2.07
C ARG A 131 -1.77 -17.00 -1.43
N ASP A 132 -1.05 -17.00 -0.31
CA ASP A 132 -0.64 -18.23 0.35
C ASP A 132 -1.83 -18.98 0.96
N TYR A 133 -2.77 -18.26 1.54
CA TYR A 133 -3.98 -18.87 2.13
C TYR A 133 -4.84 -19.57 1.08
N TYR A 134 -4.95 -19.01 -0.11
CA TYR A 134 -5.73 -19.59 -1.22
C TYR A 134 -4.88 -20.48 -2.13
N ASN A 135 -3.60 -20.69 -1.79
CA ASN A 135 -2.66 -21.55 -2.54
C ASN A 135 -2.60 -21.20 -4.03
N LEU A 136 -2.50 -19.89 -4.33
CA LEU A 136 -2.36 -19.38 -5.69
C LEU A 136 -0.90 -19.53 -6.12
N THR A 137 -0.62 -20.41 -7.07
CA THR A 137 0.76 -20.83 -7.40
C THR A 137 1.23 -20.37 -8.76
N THR A 138 0.31 -20.16 -9.70
CA THR A 138 0.68 -19.68 -11.04
C THR A 138 0.45 -18.17 -11.19
N PRO A 139 1.20 -17.47 -12.05
CA PRO A 139 0.98 -16.06 -12.32
C PRO A 139 -0.45 -15.75 -12.78
N GLU A 140 -1.06 -16.63 -13.57
CA GLU A 140 -2.46 -16.47 -14.02
C GLU A 140 -3.44 -16.57 -12.85
N GLU A 141 -3.31 -17.58 -11.99
CA GLU A 141 -4.16 -17.72 -10.79
C GLU A 141 -4.05 -16.50 -9.90
N ILE A 142 -2.81 -16.05 -9.65
CA ILE A 142 -2.52 -14.87 -8.82
C ILE A 142 -3.21 -13.64 -9.42
N ALA A 143 -2.97 -13.34 -10.69
CA ALA A 143 -3.51 -12.14 -11.34
C ALA A 143 -5.05 -12.18 -11.41
N ARG A 144 -5.63 -13.31 -11.83
CA ARG A 144 -7.08 -13.43 -11.99
C ARG A 144 -7.82 -13.44 -10.65
N CYS A 145 -7.25 -14.09 -9.63
CA CYS A 145 -7.83 -14.07 -8.29
C CYS A 145 -7.60 -12.73 -7.57
N TRP A 146 -6.52 -12.03 -7.87
CA TRP A 146 -6.33 -10.66 -7.38
C TRP A 146 -7.42 -9.72 -7.89
N ASN A 147 -7.66 -9.71 -9.19
CA ASN A 147 -8.67 -8.86 -9.83
C ASN A 147 -10.11 -9.30 -9.54
N GLY A 148 -10.39 -10.59 -9.60
CA GLY A 148 -11.74 -11.17 -9.53
C GLY A 148 -12.15 -11.75 -8.18
N GLY A 149 -11.25 -11.76 -7.17
CA GLY A 149 -11.44 -12.46 -5.90
C GLY A 149 -11.22 -13.97 -6.02
N GLN A 150 -11.51 -14.73 -4.96
CA GLN A 150 -11.23 -16.17 -4.84
C GLN A 150 -11.70 -17.00 -6.05
N ARG A 151 -12.77 -16.58 -6.71
CA ARG A 151 -13.31 -17.23 -7.91
C ARG A 151 -12.92 -16.54 -9.21
N GLY A 152 -11.78 -15.85 -9.21
CA GLY A 152 -11.30 -15.10 -10.38
C GLY A 152 -11.13 -16.00 -11.61
N MET A 153 -10.65 -17.23 -11.42
CA MET A 153 -10.47 -18.19 -12.51
C MET A 153 -11.77 -18.59 -13.21
N ASP A 154 -12.92 -18.49 -12.54
CA ASP A 154 -14.24 -18.79 -13.11
C ASP A 154 -14.84 -17.60 -13.90
N LYS A 155 -14.19 -16.43 -13.89
CA LYS A 155 -14.71 -15.19 -14.47
C LYS A 155 -13.99 -14.85 -15.77
N GLU A 156 -14.73 -14.78 -16.87
CA GLU A 156 -14.20 -14.37 -18.17
C GLU A 156 -13.60 -12.93 -18.13
N ALA A 157 -14.24 -12.04 -17.38
CA ALA A 157 -13.79 -10.67 -17.24
C ALA A 157 -12.35 -10.52 -16.70
N THR A 158 -11.84 -11.49 -15.94
CA THR A 158 -10.46 -11.47 -15.41
C THR A 158 -9.40 -11.88 -16.43
N VAL A 159 -9.80 -12.48 -17.56
CA VAL A 159 -8.86 -12.86 -18.64
C VAL A 159 -8.21 -11.61 -19.22
N TYR A 160 -8.99 -10.54 -19.42
CA TYR A 160 -8.43 -9.27 -19.92
C TYR A 160 -7.38 -8.68 -18.97
N TYR A 161 -7.62 -8.80 -17.68
CA TYR A 161 -6.65 -8.37 -16.68
C TYR A 161 -5.38 -9.23 -16.73
N TRP A 162 -5.54 -10.55 -16.82
CA TRP A 162 -4.42 -11.47 -16.96
C TRP A 162 -3.56 -11.17 -18.19
N ASN A 163 -4.17 -10.93 -19.35
CA ASN A 163 -3.42 -10.61 -20.57
C ASN A 163 -2.50 -9.41 -20.36
N LYS A 164 -2.95 -8.36 -19.68
CA LYS A 164 -2.09 -7.21 -19.33
C LYS A 164 -0.91 -7.59 -18.43
N VAL A 165 -1.16 -8.46 -17.45
CA VAL A 165 -0.10 -8.94 -16.54
C VAL A 165 0.90 -9.80 -17.32
N GLN A 166 0.43 -10.67 -18.18
CA GLN A 166 1.25 -11.52 -19.02
C GLN A 166 2.15 -10.67 -19.95
N ASP A 167 1.58 -9.73 -20.67
CA ASP A 167 2.33 -8.82 -21.54
C ASP A 167 3.46 -8.11 -20.79
N TYR A 168 3.20 -7.70 -19.53
CA TYR A 168 4.20 -7.08 -18.69
C TYR A 168 5.30 -8.06 -18.24
N LEU A 169 4.96 -9.31 -17.95
CA LEU A 169 5.93 -10.32 -17.51
C LEU A 169 6.86 -10.80 -18.64
N GLU A 170 6.39 -10.67 -19.91
CA GLU A 170 7.12 -11.07 -21.11
C GLU A 170 7.97 -9.91 -21.70
N SER A 171 7.79 -8.66 -21.24
CA SER A 171 8.52 -7.48 -21.70
C SER A 171 9.88 -7.33 -21.03
#